data_3bb73eaec93e07b5de69d1f9ea1784b5
#
_entry.id   3bb73eaec93e07b5de69d1f9ea1784b5
#
_cell.length_a   1.000
_cell.length_b   1.000
_cell.length_c   1.000
_cell.angle_alpha   90.00
_cell.angle_beta   90.00
_cell.angle_gamma   90.00
#
_symmetry.space_group_name_H-M   'P 1'
#
loop_
_entity.id
_entity.type
_entity.pdbx_description
1 polymer ?
#
loop_
_entity_poly.entity_id
_entity_poly.type
_entity_poly.pdbx_seq_one_letter_code
_entity_poly.pdbx_strand_id
1 'polypeptide(L)'
;EMSASLVGSEMCIRDRGMHASQGILTVRGGMTSHAAVVARGMGTCCVSGCGAISIDEEAKQFTLGGYTFTEGDYISLDGSTGKIYKGDIKTVEATVSGNFGRIMAWADEYRKLGVRTNADTPADTKNAVRLGAEGIGLCRTEHMFFGEDRIPKFRRMILSDTVEKRVEALKPIGEFQKADFKAMYEALEGRPMTVRYLDPPLHEFVPTEEEDIKALADDMGLTVEEVKAKCEALHEFN
;
A
#
# COMPACT_ATOMS: atom_id res chain seq x y z
N GLU A 1 -14.53 -8.87 9.35
CA GLU A 1 -13.72 -10.08 9.06
C GLU A 1 -12.25 -9.69 9.17
N MET A 2 -11.60 -10.09 10.28
CA MET A 2 -10.16 -9.84 10.46
C MET A 2 -9.38 -10.90 9.73
N SER A 3 -8.76 -10.54 8.62
CA SER A 3 -7.77 -11.37 7.94
C SER A 3 -6.40 -11.09 8.56
N ALA A 4 -5.93 -11.95 9.45
CA ALA A 4 -4.53 -11.98 9.83
C ALA A 4 -3.76 -12.65 8.70
N SER A 5 -3.00 -11.90 7.92
CA SER A 5 -2.15 -12.46 6.88
C SER A 5 -0.94 -13.14 7.52
N LEU A 6 -0.94 -14.47 7.51
CA LEU A 6 0.20 -15.30 7.86
C LEU A 6 1.12 -15.43 6.64
N VAL A 7 2.33 -14.98 6.77
CA VAL A 7 3.25 -14.67 5.69
C VAL A 7 4.03 -15.90 5.20
N GLY A 8 3.71 -16.37 4.01
CA GLY A 8 4.55 -17.23 3.16
C GLY A 8 5.35 -16.41 2.12
N SER A 9 6.19 -17.03 1.34
CA SER A 9 7.39 -16.52 0.67
C SER A 9 7.27 -15.61 -0.56
N GLU A 10 6.16 -14.93 -0.86
CA GLU A 10 6.04 -14.06 -2.03
C GLU A 10 5.60 -12.63 -1.68
N MET A 11 6.41 -11.65 -2.08
CA MET A 11 6.32 -10.24 -1.63
C MET A 11 5.01 -9.54 -2.04
N CYS A 12 4.49 -9.78 -3.24
CA CYS A 12 3.26 -9.15 -3.75
C CYS A 12 1.97 -9.64 -3.09
N ILE A 13 1.90 -10.94 -2.74
CA ILE A 13 0.74 -11.51 -2.04
C ILE A 13 0.68 -10.99 -0.60
N ARG A 14 1.86 -10.78 0.00
CA ARG A 14 2.00 -10.20 1.35
C ARG A 14 1.44 -8.78 1.43
N ASP A 15 1.78 -7.93 0.48
CA ASP A 15 1.36 -6.53 0.49
C ASP A 15 -0.16 -6.41 0.31
N ARG A 16 -0.77 -7.20 -0.57
CA ARG A 16 -2.25 -7.25 -0.70
C ARG A 16 -2.93 -7.71 0.59
N GLY A 17 -2.43 -8.75 1.24
CA GLY A 17 -2.94 -9.21 2.53
C GLY A 17 -2.78 -8.17 3.63
N MET A 18 -1.66 -7.46 3.65
CA MET A 18 -1.41 -6.39 4.60
C MET A 18 -2.35 -5.20 4.41
N HIS A 19 -2.65 -4.82 3.16
CA HIS A 19 -3.60 -3.75 2.85
C HIS A 19 -5.04 -4.08 3.24
N ALA A 20 -5.43 -5.35 3.20
CA ALA A 20 -6.76 -5.81 3.59
C ALA A 20 -6.88 -6.02 5.12
N SER A 21 -5.77 -6.07 5.86
CA SER A 21 -5.77 -6.41 7.27
C SER A 21 -6.00 -5.19 8.17
N GLN A 22 -6.71 -5.39 9.28
CA GLN A 22 -6.87 -4.39 10.34
C GLN A 22 -5.68 -4.35 11.31
N GLY A 23 -4.84 -5.38 11.31
CA GLY A 23 -3.65 -5.49 12.13
C GLY A 23 -2.70 -6.54 11.59
N ILE A 24 -1.42 -6.38 11.84
CA ILE A 24 -0.35 -7.25 11.33
C ILE A 24 0.40 -7.85 12.50
N LEU A 25 0.50 -9.18 12.50
CA LEU A 25 1.24 -9.94 13.49
C LEU A 25 2.23 -10.86 12.79
N THR A 26 3.51 -10.75 13.13
CA THR A 26 4.56 -11.59 12.52
C THR A 26 5.37 -12.35 13.55
N VAL A 27 5.76 -13.58 13.21
CA VAL A 27 6.63 -14.42 14.04
C VAL A 27 8.06 -13.91 14.03
N ARG A 28 8.54 -13.46 12.86
CA ARG A 28 9.91 -13.00 12.64
C ARG A 28 9.93 -11.54 12.21
N GLY A 29 11.06 -10.89 12.44
CA GLY A 29 11.29 -9.52 12.06
C GLY A 29 11.39 -8.59 13.27
N GLY A 30 11.78 -7.36 13.01
CA GLY A 30 11.92 -6.29 14.01
C GLY A 30 11.32 -5.00 13.48
N MET A 31 11.59 -3.89 14.13
CA MET A 31 11.06 -2.55 13.79
C MET A 31 11.45 -2.09 12.36
N THR A 32 12.49 -2.66 11.78
CA THR A 32 12.99 -2.37 10.43
C THR A 32 12.62 -3.44 9.40
N SER A 33 11.83 -4.46 9.80
CA SER A 33 11.34 -5.46 8.85
C SER A 33 10.38 -4.85 7.84
N HIS A 34 10.28 -5.45 6.67
CA HIS A 34 9.35 -5.02 5.61
C HIS A 34 7.92 -4.85 6.15
N ALA A 35 7.40 -5.86 6.87
CA ALA A 35 6.06 -5.81 7.47
C ALA A 35 5.89 -4.60 8.43
N ALA A 36 6.87 -4.32 9.28
CA ALA A 36 6.79 -3.21 10.21
C ALA A 36 6.88 -1.83 9.52
N VAL A 37 7.68 -1.72 8.46
CA VAL A 37 7.81 -0.48 7.67
C VAL A 37 6.54 -0.20 6.89
N VAL A 38 6.01 -1.19 6.17
CA VAL A 38 4.78 -1.08 5.37
C VAL A 38 3.58 -0.80 6.28
N ALA A 39 3.41 -1.56 7.37
CA ALA A 39 2.34 -1.32 8.35
C ALA A 39 2.34 0.11 8.90
N ARG A 40 3.53 0.63 9.19
CA ARG A 40 3.68 2.02 9.68
C ARG A 40 3.29 3.02 8.60
N GLY A 41 3.68 2.78 7.35
CA GLY A 41 3.26 3.60 6.20
C GLY A 41 1.75 3.61 6.00
N MET A 42 1.08 2.49 6.21
CA MET A 42 -0.38 2.36 6.11
C MET A 42 -1.12 2.87 7.36
N GLY A 43 -0.43 3.14 8.46
CA GLY A 43 -1.07 3.46 9.74
C GLY A 43 -1.75 2.25 10.40
N THR A 44 -1.41 1.03 9.98
CA THR A 44 -1.98 -0.22 10.49
C THR A 44 -1.18 -0.69 11.72
N CYS A 45 -1.89 -1.14 12.76
CA CYS A 45 -1.24 -1.69 13.96
C CYS A 45 -0.40 -2.92 13.61
N CYS A 46 0.84 -2.95 14.07
CA CYS A 46 1.76 -4.06 13.81
C CYS A 46 2.50 -4.50 15.06
N VAL A 47 2.47 -5.79 15.34
CA VAL A 47 3.35 -6.45 16.31
C VAL A 47 4.26 -7.39 15.55
N SER A 48 5.54 -7.04 15.44
CA SER A 48 6.52 -7.82 14.67
C SER A 48 7.49 -8.57 15.58
N GLY A 49 7.89 -9.78 15.14
CA GLY A 49 8.89 -10.57 15.85
C GLY A 49 8.35 -11.31 17.09
N CYS A 50 7.09 -11.68 17.09
CA CYS A 50 6.50 -12.49 18.16
C CYS A 50 6.92 -13.96 18.03
N GLY A 51 8.13 -14.29 18.44
CA GLY A 51 8.71 -15.65 18.36
C GLY A 51 8.00 -16.71 19.24
N ALA A 52 7.06 -16.28 20.09
CA ALA A 52 6.24 -17.20 20.89
C ALA A 52 5.08 -17.82 20.11
N ILE A 53 4.83 -17.37 18.88
CA ILE A 53 3.80 -17.91 18.02
C ILE A 53 4.30 -19.16 17.31
N SER A 54 3.51 -20.23 17.35
CA SER A 54 3.67 -21.43 16.51
C SER A 54 2.52 -21.50 15.52
N ILE A 55 2.84 -21.54 14.22
CA ILE A 55 1.87 -21.54 13.14
C ILE A 55 1.79 -22.94 12.55
N ASP A 56 0.56 -23.40 12.32
CA ASP A 56 0.22 -24.60 11.56
C ASP A 56 -0.57 -24.15 10.32
N GLU A 57 0.14 -24.06 9.19
CA GLU A 57 -0.45 -23.57 7.94
C GLU A 57 -1.47 -24.58 7.35
N GLU A 58 -1.25 -25.89 7.55
CA GLU A 58 -2.16 -26.92 7.07
C GLU A 58 -3.50 -26.90 7.81
N ALA A 59 -3.43 -26.75 9.13
CA ALA A 59 -4.61 -26.64 9.97
C ALA A 59 -5.21 -25.21 10.02
N LYS A 60 -4.59 -24.22 9.35
CA LYS A 60 -4.97 -22.79 9.38
C LYS A 60 -5.17 -22.26 10.79
N GLN A 61 -4.22 -22.55 11.67
CA GLN A 61 -4.27 -22.15 13.08
C GLN A 61 -2.90 -21.71 13.56
N PHE A 62 -2.90 -20.96 14.65
CA PHE A 62 -1.67 -20.67 15.38
C PHE A 62 -1.89 -20.78 16.88
N THR A 63 -0.82 -21.06 17.61
CA THR A 63 -0.83 -21.10 19.08
C THR A 63 0.03 -19.97 19.65
N LEU A 64 -0.48 -19.34 20.71
CA LEU A 64 0.22 -18.28 21.44
C LEU A 64 -0.20 -18.31 22.90
N GLY A 65 0.78 -18.35 23.82
CA GLY A 65 0.52 -18.29 25.26
C GLY A 65 -0.38 -19.40 25.80
N GLY A 66 -0.35 -20.59 25.18
CA GLY A 66 -1.20 -21.73 25.55
C GLY A 66 -2.61 -21.70 24.97
N TYR A 67 -2.94 -20.71 24.14
CA TYR A 67 -4.21 -20.63 23.41
C TYR A 67 -3.99 -20.98 21.95
N THR A 68 -4.95 -21.69 21.38
CA THR A 68 -5.04 -21.95 19.92
C THR A 68 -6.05 -20.99 19.33
N PHE A 69 -5.71 -20.39 18.20
CA PHE A 69 -6.54 -19.47 17.42
C PHE A 69 -6.72 -20.05 16.02
N THR A 70 -7.95 -19.98 15.54
CA THR A 70 -8.38 -20.47 14.23
C THR A 70 -8.96 -19.32 13.43
N GLU A 71 -9.26 -19.55 12.16
CA GLU A 71 -9.93 -18.58 11.29
C GLU A 71 -11.28 -18.17 11.92
N GLY A 72 -11.49 -16.84 12.03
CA GLY A 72 -12.68 -16.25 12.66
C GLY A 72 -12.51 -15.87 14.13
N ASP A 73 -11.42 -16.30 14.79
CA ASP A 73 -11.13 -15.85 16.15
C ASP A 73 -10.63 -14.40 16.19
N TYR A 74 -11.08 -13.64 17.20
CA TYR A 74 -10.66 -12.26 17.39
C TYR A 74 -9.43 -12.17 18.28
N ILE A 75 -8.47 -11.37 17.84
CA ILE A 75 -7.32 -10.94 18.63
C ILE A 75 -7.18 -9.42 18.54
N SER A 76 -6.73 -8.79 19.60
CA SER A 76 -6.44 -7.35 19.60
C SER A 76 -4.95 -7.13 19.80
N LEU A 77 -4.38 -6.23 19.03
CA LEU A 77 -2.95 -5.93 19.02
C LEU A 77 -2.70 -4.53 19.59
N ASP A 78 -1.72 -4.42 20.49
CA ASP A 78 -1.17 -3.14 20.93
C ASP A 78 0.25 -2.97 20.35
N GLY A 79 0.35 -2.26 19.25
CA GLY A 79 1.61 -2.00 18.55
C GLY A 79 2.59 -1.13 19.35
N SER A 80 2.12 -0.39 20.36
CA SER A 80 2.98 0.46 21.19
C SER A 80 3.73 -0.35 22.24
N THR A 81 3.07 -1.36 22.83
CA THR A 81 3.65 -2.19 23.89
C THR A 81 4.03 -3.59 23.44
N GLY A 82 3.64 -3.98 22.21
CA GLY A 82 3.83 -5.33 21.67
C GLY A 82 2.94 -6.39 22.33
N LYS A 83 1.88 -5.99 23.02
CA LYS A 83 0.97 -6.91 23.69
C LYS A 83 -0.10 -7.42 22.73
N ILE A 84 -0.46 -8.68 22.92
CA ILE A 84 -1.49 -9.36 22.17
C ILE A 84 -2.57 -9.84 23.16
N TYR A 85 -3.81 -9.53 22.86
CA TYR A 85 -4.94 -9.87 23.71
C TYR A 85 -5.89 -10.81 22.96
N LYS A 86 -6.44 -11.77 23.69
CA LYS A 86 -7.48 -12.65 23.17
C LYS A 86 -8.82 -11.90 23.15
N GLY A 87 -9.51 -11.95 22.02
CA GLY A 87 -10.82 -11.33 21.85
C GLY A 87 -10.78 -9.92 21.27
N ASP A 88 -11.95 -9.36 21.06
CA ASP A 88 -12.16 -8.00 20.58
C ASP A 88 -12.15 -7.03 21.78
N ILE A 89 -11.14 -6.18 21.82
CA ILE A 89 -11.00 -5.12 22.83
C ILE A 89 -11.32 -3.79 22.17
N LYS A 90 -12.15 -2.97 22.83
CA LYS A 90 -12.46 -1.62 22.35
C LYS A 90 -11.19 -0.82 22.12
N THR A 91 -11.00 -0.40 20.90
CA THR A 91 -9.90 0.48 20.49
C THR A 91 -10.36 1.94 20.49
N VAL A 92 -9.44 2.85 20.70
CA VAL A 92 -9.65 4.29 20.53
C VAL A 92 -8.81 4.76 19.34
N GLU A 93 -9.40 5.61 18.50
CA GLU A 93 -8.63 6.22 17.43
C GLU A 93 -7.47 7.04 18.01
N ALA A 94 -6.30 6.92 17.36
CA ALA A 94 -5.16 7.75 17.69
C ALA A 94 -5.47 9.20 17.30
N THR A 95 -5.62 10.05 18.30
CA THR A 95 -5.86 11.49 18.11
C THR A 95 -4.72 12.30 18.69
N VAL A 96 -4.40 13.41 18.03
CA VAL A 96 -3.45 14.42 18.56
C VAL A 96 -4.15 15.19 19.66
N SER A 97 -4.24 14.61 20.87
CA SER A 97 -4.99 15.14 21.99
C SER A 97 -4.22 15.06 23.32
N GLY A 98 -4.74 15.68 24.36
CA GLY A 98 -4.14 15.64 25.68
C GLY A 98 -2.72 16.24 25.75
N ASN A 99 -1.81 15.59 26.46
CA ASN A 99 -0.44 16.08 26.62
C ASN A 99 0.36 16.04 25.30
N PHE A 100 0.08 15.08 24.43
CA PHE A 100 0.70 15.03 23.09
C PHE A 100 0.28 16.25 22.24
N GLY A 101 -0.99 16.59 22.25
CA GLY A 101 -1.49 17.80 21.58
C GLY A 101 -0.86 19.07 22.11
N ARG A 102 -0.61 19.18 23.44
CA ARG A 102 0.10 20.32 24.03
C ARG A 102 1.54 20.44 23.55
N ILE A 103 2.26 19.31 23.47
CA ILE A 103 3.65 19.28 22.97
C ILE A 103 3.66 19.69 21.49
N MET A 104 2.71 19.20 20.69
CA MET A 104 2.59 19.57 19.29
C MET A 104 2.30 21.08 19.12
N ALA A 105 1.42 21.64 19.93
CA ALA A 105 1.15 23.07 19.93
C ALA A 105 2.41 23.90 20.27
N TRP A 106 3.19 23.50 21.25
CA TRP A 106 4.47 24.14 21.56
C TRP A 106 5.46 23.99 20.40
N ALA A 107 5.56 22.81 19.78
CA ALA A 107 6.41 22.61 18.62
C ALA A 107 6.01 23.56 17.47
N ASP A 108 4.72 23.74 17.21
CA ASP A 108 4.19 24.64 16.18
C ASP A 108 4.53 26.12 16.44
N GLU A 109 4.63 26.50 17.71
CA GLU A 109 5.01 27.88 18.10
C GLU A 109 6.48 28.21 17.76
N TYR A 110 7.38 27.20 17.82
CA TYR A 110 8.82 27.38 17.61
C TYR A 110 9.33 26.93 16.24
N ARG A 111 8.63 26.01 15.57
CA ARG A 111 9.07 25.50 14.27
C ARG A 111 9.01 26.59 13.20
N LYS A 112 9.97 26.55 12.26
CA LYS A 112 10.04 27.44 11.10
C LYS A 112 9.72 26.72 9.79
N LEU A 113 9.83 25.39 9.77
CA LEU A 113 9.60 24.56 8.60
C LEU A 113 8.20 23.96 8.64
N GLY A 114 7.54 23.92 7.48
CA GLY A 114 6.31 23.19 7.29
C GLY A 114 6.56 21.69 7.14
N VAL A 115 5.63 20.88 7.62
CA VAL A 115 5.70 19.42 7.50
C VAL A 115 4.80 18.95 6.37
N ARG A 116 5.39 18.30 5.37
CA ARG A 116 4.69 17.67 4.26
C ARG A 116 4.88 16.16 4.33
N THR A 117 3.86 15.42 3.94
CA THR A 117 3.91 13.95 3.86
C THR A 117 3.85 13.46 2.42
N ASN A 118 4.14 12.19 2.20
CA ASN A 118 3.85 11.53 0.93
C ASN A 118 2.41 11.04 0.94
N ALA A 119 1.70 11.26 -0.15
CA ALA A 119 0.37 10.70 -0.38
C ALA A 119 0.15 10.58 -1.89
N ASP A 120 -0.37 9.43 -2.32
CA ASP A 120 -0.50 9.06 -3.72
C ASP A 120 -1.98 8.86 -4.12
N THR A 121 -2.90 8.88 -3.15
CA THR A 121 -4.34 8.72 -3.35
C THR A 121 -5.15 9.82 -2.67
N PRO A 122 -6.41 10.05 -3.09
CA PRO A 122 -7.30 10.99 -2.40
C PRO A 122 -7.59 10.61 -0.95
N ALA A 123 -7.64 9.31 -0.63
CA ALA A 123 -7.86 8.81 0.73
C ALA A 123 -6.68 9.13 1.64
N ASP A 124 -5.45 8.86 1.17
CA ASP A 124 -4.22 9.16 1.91
C ASP A 124 -4.08 10.67 2.13
N THR A 125 -4.42 11.47 1.11
CA THR A 125 -4.39 12.93 1.20
C THR A 125 -5.35 13.45 2.28
N LYS A 126 -6.57 12.95 2.35
CA LYS A 126 -7.54 13.30 3.41
C LYS A 126 -7.01 12.93 4.80
N ASN A 127 -6.44 11.73 4.92
CA ASN A 127 -5.87 11.28 6.18
C ASN A 127 -4.65 12.12 6.58
N ALA A 128 -3.77 12.46 5.64
CA ALA A 128 -2.63 13.34 5.86
C ALA A 128 -3.04 14.71 6.41
N VAL A 129 -4.03 15.34 5.77
CA VAL A 129 -4.57 16.64 6.23
C VAL A 129 -5.21 16.52 7.62
N ARG A 130 -5.98 15.46 7.87
CA ARG A 130 -6.57 15.17 9.19
C ARG A 130 -5.52 15.05 10.30
N LEU A 131 -4.36 14.47 9.97
CA LEU A 131 -3.23 14.32 10.88
C LEU A 131 -2.34 15.56 11.00
N GLY A 132 -2.67 16.66 10.30
CA GLY A 132 -1.99 17.93 10.42
C GLY A 132 -0.89 18.18 9.39
N ALA A 133 -0.83 17.41 8.30
CA ALA A 133 0.10 17.69 7.21
C ALA A 133 -0.22 19.04 6.54
N GLU A 134 0.82 19.82 6.24
CA GLU A 134 0.71 21.13 5.61
C GLU A 134 0.82 21.08 4.10
N GLY A 135 0.85 19.88 3.54
CA GLY A 135 0.87 19.61 2.11
C GLY A 135 1.41 18.23 1.81
N ILE A 136 1.46 17.91 0.51
CA ILE A 136 2.06 16.69 0.00
C ILE A 136 3.47 17.02 -0.50
N GLY A 137 4.47 16.35 0.09
CA GLY A 137 5.89 16.53 -0.24
C GLY A 137 6.29 15.76 -1.48
N LEU A 138 5.62 14.62 -1.72
CA LEU A 138 5.73 13.85 -2.95
C LEU A 138 4.43 13.06 -3.20
N CYS A 139 3.87 13.25 -4.38
CA CYS A 139 2.86 12.38 -4.98
C CYS A 139 3.52 11.60 -6.13
N ARG A 140 3.56 10.28 -5.99
CA ARG A 140 4.08 9.35 -6.99
C ARG A 140 2.94 8.92 -7.89
N THR A 141 2.89 9.49 -9.08
CA THR A 141 1.76 9.31 -10.00
C THR A 141 1.59 7.89 -10.50
N GLU A 142 2.66 7.09 -10.53
CA GLU A 142 2.60 5.67 -10.88
C GLU A 142 1.77 4.85 -9.89
N HIS A 143 1.75 5.21 -8.61
CA HIS A 143 0.95 4.49 -7.60
C HIS A 143 -0.56 4.62 -7.81
N MET A 144 -1.01 5.59 -8.59
CA MET A 144 -2.43 5.73 -8.95
C MET A 144 -2.94 4.59 -9.83
N PHE A 145 -2.04 3.75 -10.40
CA PHE A 145 -2.38 2.75 -11.41
C PHE A 145 -2.30 1.30 -10.95
N PHE A 146 -2.06 1.03 -9.67
CA PHE A 146 -2.07 -0.34 -9.12
C PHE A 146 -3.47 -0.93 -8.92
N GLY A 147 -4.54 -0.15 -9.08
CA GLY A 147 -5.91 -0.65 -8.99
C GLY A 147 -6.24 -1.68 -10.08
N GLU A 148 -7.06 -2.67 -9.74
CA GLU A 148 -7.42 -3.78 -10.65
C GLU A 148 -8.08 -3.29 -11.97
N ASP A 149 -8.82 -2.20 -11.91
CA ASP A 149 -9.46 -1.55 -13.06
C ASP A 149 -8.50 -0.69 -13.90
N ARG A 150 -7.34 -0.34 -13.37
CA ARG A 150 -6.37 0.60 -13.96
C ARG A 150 -5.13 -0.08 -14.49
N ILE A 151 -4.62 -1.08 -13.80
CA ILE A 151 -3.36 -1.74 -14.14
C ILE A 151 -3.34 -2.35 -15.55
N PRO A 152 -4.42 -2.96 -16.08
CA PRO A 152 -4.42 -3.47 -17.44
C PRO A 152 -4.21 -2.36 -18.50
N LYS A 153 -4.83 -1.19 -18.29
CA LYS A 153 -4.70 -0.02 -19.18
C LYS A 153 -3.28 0.55 -19.14
N PHE A 154 -2.68 0.54 -17.96
CA PHE A 154 -1.31 0.99 -17.78
C PHE A 154 -0.30 0.04 -18.43
N ARG A 155 -0.49 -1.27 -18.27
CA ARG A 155 0.30 -2.33 -18.95
C ARG A 155 0.22 -2.19 -20.48
N ARG A 156 -0.96 -1.93 -21.02
CA ARG A 156 -1.15 -1.67 -22.45
C ARG A 156 -0.33 -0.47 -22.93
N MET A 157 -0.30 0.62 -22.17
CA MET A 157 0.52 1.79 -22.47
C MET A 157 2.03 1.45 -22.49
N ILE A 158 2.52 0.70 -21.48
CA ILE A 158 3.92 0.29 -21.38
C ILE A 158 4.33 -0.55 -22.58
N LEU A 159 3.53 -1.55 -22.98
CA LEU A 159 3.85 -2.50 -24.04
C LEU A 159 3.53 -2.00 -25.45
N SER A 160 3.03 -0.76 -25.60
CA SER A 160 2.74 -0.16 -26.91
C SER A 160 4.01 0.14 -27.69
N ASP A 161 4.09 -0.37 -28.94
CA ASP A 161 5.27 -0.27 -29.80
C ASP A 161 5.41 1.07 -30.50
N THR A 162 4.27 1.72 -30.79
CA THR A 162 4.24 2.97 -31.57
C THR A 162 3.72 4.12 -30.73
N VAL A 163 4.10 5.34 -31.13
CA VAL A 163 3.63 6.56 -30.47
C VAL A 163 2.10 6.66 -30.54
N GLU A 164 1.49 6.32 -31.69
CA GLU A 164 0.06 6.39 -31.91
C GLU A 164 -0.70 5.45 -30.95
N LYS A 165 -0.26 4.18 -30.84
CA LYS A 165 -0.85 3.21 -29.92
C LYS A 165 -0.68 3.65 -28.47
N ARG A 166 0.46 4.22 -28.13
CA ARG A 166 0.74 4.72 -26.77
C ARG A 166 -0.14 5.92 -26.44
N VAL A 167 -0.30 6.87 -27.36
CA VAL A 167 -1.21 8.02 -27.19
C VAL A 167 -2.66 7.55 -26.99
N GLU A 168 -3.09 6.54 -27.74
CA GLU A 168 -4.43 5.96 -27.54
C GLU A 168 -4.57 5.31 -26.15
N ALA A 169 -3.59 4.53 -25.72
CA ALA A 169 -3.57 3.90 -24.39
C ALA A 169 -3.51 4.91 -23.24
N LEU A 170 -2.93 6.09 -23.45
CA LEU A 170 -2.85 7.17 -22.46
C LEU A 170 -4.19 7.88 -22.21
N LYS A 171 -5.15 7.84 -23.13
CA LYS A 171 -6.44 8.53 -22.96
C LYS A 171 -7.17 8.14 -21.67
N PRO A 172 -7.46 6.86 -21.42
CA PRO A 172 -8.11 6.45 -20.17
C PRO A 172 -7.26 6.73 -18.94
N ILE A 173 -5.93 6.64 -19.04
CA ILE A 173 -4.99 6.96 -17.97
C ILE A 173 -5.10 8.42 -17.57
N GLY A 174 -5.18 9.32 -18.55
CA GLY A 174 -5.34 10.76 -18.31
C GLY A 174 -6.65 11.10 -17.59
N GLU A 175 -7.74 10.41 -17.90
CA GLU A 175 -9.01 10.63 -17.20
C GLU A 175 -8.96 10.15 -15.73
N PHE A 176 -8.30 9.04 -15.45
CA PHE A 176 -8.08 8.59 -14.06
C PHE A 176 -7.24 9.59 -13.27
N GLN A 177 -6.10 10.02 -13.81
CA GLN A 177 -5.24 11.00 -13.15
C GLN A 177 -5.95 12.32 -12.90
N LYS A 178 -6.73 12.80 -13.88
CA LYS A 178 -7.50 14.02 -13.73
C LYS A 178 -8.52 13.93 -12.59
N ALA A 179 -9.21 12.81 -12.48
CA ALA A 179 -10.17 12.57 -11.39
C ALA A 179 -9.48 12.50 -10.02
N ASP A 180 -8.36 11.77 -9.93
CA ASP A 180 -7.59 11.63 -8.69
C ASP A 180 -6.99 12.97 -8.25
N PHE A 181 -6.34 13.71 -9.14
CA PHE A 181 -5.79 15.03 -8.83
C PHE A 181 -6.87 16.00 -8.38
N LYS A 182 -8.03 16.00 -9.04
CA LYS A 182 -9.16 16.84 -8.61
C LYS A 182 -9.55 16.53 -7.17
N ALA A 183 -9.74 15.25 -6.84
CA ALA A 183 -10.12 14.83 -5.50
C ALA A 183 -9.01 15.08 -4.46
N MET A 184 -7.72 14.94 -4.84
CA MET A 184 -6.60 15.27 -3.97
C MET A 184 -6.50 16.78 -3.70
N TYR A 185 -6.67 17.63 -4.72
CA TYR A 185 -6.67 19.10 -4.53
C TYR A 185 -7.86 19.56 -3.69
N GLU A 186 -9.03 18.97 -3.85
CA GLU A 186 -10.17 19.24 -2.98
C GLU A 186 -9.87 18.87 -1.52
N ALA A 187 -9.23 17.70 -1.29
CA ALA A 187 -8.85 17.27 0.04
C ALA A 187 -7.73 18.13 0.68
N LEU A 188 -6.87 18.76 -0.13
CA LEU A 188 -5.79 19.61 0.32
C LEU A 188 -6.25 21.00 0.77
N GLU A 189 -7.44 21.45 0.37
CA GLU A 189 -7.99 22.74 0.81
C GLU A 189 -7.01 23.92 0.59
N GLY A 190 -6.32 23.94 -0.55
CA GLY A 190 -5.35 24.99 -0.88
C GLY A 190 -3.91 24.74 -0.39
N ARG A 191 -3.65 23.62 0.30
CA ARG A 191 -2.28 23.23 0.67
C ARG A 191 -1.48 22.77 -0.56
N PRO A 192 -0.16 22.97 -0.59
CA PRO A 192 0.66 22.62 -1.74
C PRO A 192 0.85 21.09 -1.90
N MET A 193 0.98 20.66 -3.16
CA MET A 193 1.36 19.29 -3.51
C MET A 193 2.51 19.31 -4.52
N THR A 194 3.55 18.54 -4.23
CA THR A 194 4.63 18.26 -5.19
C THR A 194 4.29 16.98 -5.92
N VAL A 195 4.14 17.08 -7.24
CA VAL A 195 3.79 15.97 -8.11
C VAL A 195 5.04 15.50 -8.85
N ARG A 196 5.37 14.20 -8.76
CA ARG A 196 6.36 13.58 -9.62
C ARG A 196 5.73 13.28 -10.97
N TYR A 197 6.43 13.60 -12.06
CA TYR A 197 6.01 13.11 -13.36
C TYR A 197 6.02 11.59 -13.39
N LEU A 198 5.21 11.02 -14.29
CA LEU A 198 5.07 9.58 -14.43
C LEU A 198 6.43 8.93 -14.74
N ASP A 199 6.93 8.18 -13.78
CA ASP A 199 8.23 7.50 -13.84
C ASP A 199 8.09 6.09 -13.23
N PRO A 200 7.35 5.19 -13.93
CA PRO A 200 7.10 3.86 -13.41
C PRO A 200 8.34 2.97 -13.55
N PRO A 201 8.71 2.21 -12.52
CA PRO A 201 9.60 1.08 -12.70
C PRO A 201 8.87 0.01 -13.53
N LEU A 202 9.17 -0.03 -14.83
CA LEU A 202 8.37 -0.78 -15.81
C LEU A 202 8.22 -2.25 -15.46
N HIS A 203 9.25 -2.87 -14.88
CA HIS A 203 9.24 -4.26 -14.46
C HIS A 203 8.24 -4.58 -13.35
N GLU A 204 7.88 -3.60 -12.51
CA GLU A 204 6.87 -3.79 -11.44
C GLU A 204 5.43 -3.83 -11.98
N PHE A 205 5.19 -3.25 -13.15
CA PHE A 205 3.87 -3.17 -13.76
C PHE A 205 3.57 -4.31 -14.73
N VAL A 206 4.60 -4.94 -15.30
CA VAL A 206 4.39 -6.03 -16.25
C VAL A 206 3.81 -7.26 -15.55
N PRO A 207 2.92 -8.01 -16.25
CA PRO A 207 2.30 -9.19 -15.63
C PRO A 207 3.30 -10.33 -15.49
N THR A 208 3.25 -11.03 -14.36
CA THR A 208 4.01 -12.25 -14.08
C THR A 208 3.16 -13.52 -14.19
N GLU A 209 1.86 -13.39 -13.89
CA GLU A 209 0.92 -14.52 -13.90
C GLU A 209 0.45 -14.83 -15.33
N GLU A 210 0.33 -16.11 -15.66
CA GLU A 210 -0.08 -16.56 -17.01
C GLU A 210 -1.47 -16.06 -17.42
N GLU A 211 -2.40 -15.97 -16.48
CA GLU A 211 -3.75 -15.47 -16.71
C GLU A 211 -3.74 -13.98 -17.11
N ASP A 212 -2.96 -13.18 -16.41
CA ASP A 212 -2.79 -11.75 -16.71
C ASP A 212 -2.11 -11.53 -18.06
N ILE A 213 -1.08 -12.32 -18.36
CA ILE A 213 -0.36 -12.28 -19.66
C ILE A 213 -1.32 -12.59 -20.80
N LYS A 214 -2.14 -13.63 -20.64
CA LYS A 214 -3.13 -14.03 -21.62
C LYS A 214 -4.20 -12.97 -21.82
N ALA A 215 -4.75 -12.43 -20.75
CA ALA A 215 -5.74 -11.34 -20.80
C ALA A 215 -5.19 -10.11 -21.52
N LEU A 216 -3.92 -9.75 -21.26
CA LEU A 216 -3.25 -8.64 -21.90
C LEU A 216 -2.95 -8.91 -23.39
N ALA A 217 -2.59 -10.14 -23.75
CA ALA A 217 -2.39 -10.57 -25.13
C ALA A 217 -3.70 -10.44 -25.92
N ASP A 218 -4.80 -10.92 -25.38
CA ASP A 218 -6.14 -10.81 -25.99
C ASP A 218 -6.55 -9.34 -26.18
N ASP A 219 -6.34 -8.47 -25.18
CA ASP A 219 -6.67 -7.03 -25.24
C ASP A 219 -5.82 -6.28 -26.28
N MET A 220 -4.57 -6.67 -26.44
CA MET A 220 -3.64 -6.03 -27.38
C MET A 220 -3.66 -6.65 -28.80
N GLY A 221 -4.32 -7.79 -28.99
CA GLY A 221 -4.30 -8.56 -30.24
C GLY A 221 -2.92 -9.16 -30.54
N LEU A 222 -2.19 -9.56 -29.50
CA LEU A 222 -0.87 -10.17 -29.57
C LEU A 222 -0.94 -11.65 -29.14
N THR A 223 0.11 -12.41 -29.43
CA THR A 223 0.28 -13.75 -28.85
C THR A 223 0.87 -13.66 -27.44
N VAL A 224 0.66 -14.71 -26.66
CA VAL A 224 1.24 -14.83 -25.31
C VAL A 224 2.77 -14.75 -25.34
N GLU A 225 3.38 -15.36 -26.36
CA GLU A 225 4.84 -15.34 -26.57
C GLU A 225 5.35 -13.94 -26.87
N GLU A 226 4.63 -13.16 -27.67
CA GLU A 226 5.00 -11.76 -27.95
C GLU A 226 4.92 -10.89 -26.69
N VAL A 227 3.89 -11.07 -25.86
CA VAL A 227 3.78 -10.36 -24.59
C VAL A 227 4.91 -10.75 -23.64
N LYS A 228 5.20 -12.05 -23.49
CA LYS A 228 6.33 -12.52 -22.66
C LYS A 228 7.66 -11.93 -23.11
N ALA A 229 7.94 -11.95 -24.41
CA ALA A 229 9.18 -11.37 -24.94
C ALA A 229 9.29 -9.85 -24.69
N LYS A 230 8.18 -9.12 -24.77
CA LYS A 230 8.15 -7.70 -24.43
C LYS A 230 8.39 -7.44 -22.94
N CYS A 231 7.81 -8.26 -22.06
CA CYS A 231 8.03 -8.15 -20.62
C CYS A 231 9.50 -8.44 -20.25
N GLU A 232 10.10 -9.47 -20.86
CA GLU A 232 11.51 -9.81 -20.66
C GLU A 232 12.44 -8.68 -21.11
N ALA A 233 12.11 -7.99 -22.22
CA ALA A 233 12.90 -6.87 -22.72
C ALA A 233 12.88 -5.63 -21.80
N LEU A 234 11.93 -5.56 -20.86
CA LEU A 234 11.79 -4.47 -19.89
C LEU A 234 12.46 -4.76 -18.54
N HIS A 235 13.05 -5.95 -18.36
CA HIS A 235 13.83 -6.23 -17.16
C HIS A 235 15.03 -5.30 -17.09
N GLU A 236 15.17 -4.61 -15.96
CA GLU A 236 16.36 -3.82 -15.67
C GLU A 236 17.52 -4.79 -15.41
N PHE A 237 18.59 -4.60 -16.15
CA PHE A 237 19.87 -5.26 -15.86
C PHE A 237 20.59 -4.47 -14.77
N ASN A 238 20.74 -5.08 -13.59
CA ASN A 238 21.63 -4.57 -12.54
C ASN A 238 23.11 -4.76 -12.93
#